data_fa4bee8042bd73ccac642d2c37b39bcf
#
_entry.id   fa4bee8042bd73ccac642d2c37b39bcf
#
_cell.length_a   1.000
_cell.length_b   1.000
_cell.length_c   1.000
_cell.angle_alpha   90.00
_cell.angle_beta   90.00
_cell.angle_gamma   90.00
#
_symmetry.space_group_name_H-M   'P 1'
#
loop_
_entity.id
_entity.type
_entity.pdbx_description
1 polymer ?
#
loop_
_entity_poly.entity_id
_entity_poly.type
_entity_poly.pdbx_seq_one_letter_code
_entity_poly.pdbx_strand_id
1 'polypeptide(L)'
;GLGGSINISNTADWNNKISGKYMQGIGSYKSYDEFIQFNTGNKKIQSKTRIYHNYSRNDYTFINRGIGNIDPLTGNIINPVDTNDNADYRKYGLLQEIYYRPGSRDFLSVKYWGQQAFRTIPRATSYEGPDNSNFNNQTDTDHRIMSRWKHFWDKSRLELQSGFSFKELDYFLKNIVYGMGYIPVIYSESTQSGFTNNASYILDKENNYSFKASLDANFYSVCTRDSVKKTGYNEQRTELSGFVSLHKQFGTRLNINLMLRQDIIDNNYIPLIPFLGFDYLLIKDKSLILKGNIAGNYLHPSLNDLYWEPGGNPELQPEKGYSYELGLEYSTSYSRHSLKTELTAYRSDINNWIVWIPSYKGYWEPRNINSVIAKGIEINAVINGNIGQFEYRLSGTYAYTSSVNYGNKDVWGDESYGKQLVYVPLHSGNILAKIVYHGFSISWQHNSYSERYTTSSNDISRRDWLYPYFMNNLVIGKEVKTEKLIMSAEIKINNLFDETYHSVLYRPMPGRNYMLLLMIKF
;
A
#
# COMPACT_ATOMS: atom_id res chain seq x y z
N GLY A 1 0.70 3.77 -14.72
CA GLY A 1 -0.02 4.80 -13.96
C GLY A 1 0.90 5.52 -13.01
N LEU A 2 0.49 6.68 -12.59
CA LEU A 2 1.16 7.42 -11.52
C LEU A 2 0.95 6.67 -10.20
N GLY A 3 2.01 6.20 -9.59
CA GLY A 3 2.00 5.36 -8.40
C GLY A 3 2.43 3.92 -8.68
N GLY A 4 2.58 3.14 -7.62
CA GLY A 4 2.98 1.74 -7.69
C GLY A 4 1.78 0.79 -7.76
N SER A 5 2.03 -0.45 -8.18
CA SER A 5 1.06 -1.54 -8.09
C SER A 5 1.61 -2.70 -7.27
N ILE A 6 0.75 -3.30 -6.43
CA ILE A 6 1.08 -4.51 -5.68
C ILE A 6 0.28 -5.66 -6.27
N ASN A 7 0.97 -6.67 -6.79
CA ASN A 7 0.33 -7.87 -7.31
C ASN A 7 0.49 -9.02 -6.31
N ILE A 8 -0.64 -9.49 -5.76
CA ILE A 8 -0.67 -10.62 -4.83
C ILE A 8 -1.28 -11.81 -5.57
N SER A 9 -0.48 -12.85 -5.77
CA SER A 9 -0.93 -14.08 -6.41
C SER A 9 -0.83 -15.27 -5.47
N ASN A 10 -1.76 -16.19 -5.59
CA ASN A 10 -1.75 -17.47 -4.90
C ASN A 10 -2.00 -18.60 -5.90
N THR A 11 -1.31 -19.72 -5.70
CA THR A 11 -1.34 -20.87 -6.60
C THR A 11 -1.82 -22.13 -5.87
N ALA A 12 -2.33 -23.10 -6.63
CA ALA A 12 -2.63 -24.44 -6.11
C ALA A 12 -1.33 -25.21 -5.82
N ASP A 13 -1.35 -26.04 -4.79
CA ASP A 13 -0.34 -27.07 -4.56
C ASP A 13 -0.95 -28.44 -4.88
N TRP A 14 -0.71 -28.92 -6.09
CA TRP A 14 -1.34 -30.14 -6.61
C TRP A 14 -0.83 -31.43 -5.96
N ASN A 15 0.24 -31.36 -5.17
CA ASN A 15 0.82 -32.49 -4.45
C ASN A 15 0.28 -32.61 -3.02
N ASN A 16 -0.31 -31.54 -2.50
CA ASN A 16 -0.83 -31.50 -1.14
C ASN A 16 -2.27 -32.05 -1.09
N LYS A 17 -2.47 -33.08 -0.27
CA LYS A 17 -3.80 -33.67 -0.04
C LYS A 17 -4.57 -32.91 1.03
N ILE A 18 -3.92 -32.59 2.12
CA ILE A 18 -4.47 -31.87 3.27
C ILE A 18 -3.37 -31.12 3.99
N SER A 19 -3.63 -29.88 4.37
CA SER A 19 -2.76 -29.12 5.26
C SER A 19 -3.58 -28.06 5.99
N GLY A 20 -3.14 -27.70 7.19
CA GLY A 20 -3.77 -26.69 8.02
C GLY A 20 -2.74 -25.77 8.65
N LYS A 21 -3.19 -24.57 8.99
CA LYS A 21 -2.43 -23.59 9.75
C LYS A 21 -3.37 -22.86 10.69
N TYR A 22 -3.02 -22.78 11.96
CA TYR A 22 -3.65 -21.90 12.94
C TYR A 22 -2.62 -20.92 13.47
N MET A 23 -3.02 -19.68 13.67
CA MET A 23 -2.17 -18.65 14.27
C MET A 23 -3.01 -17.82 15.23
N GLN A 24 -2.46 -17.60 16.44
CA GLN A 24 -3.01 -16.74 17.48
C GLN A 24 -2.00 -15.67 17.85
N GLY A 25 -2.38 -14.41 17.73
CA GLY A 25 -1.66 -13.25 18.25
C GLY A 25 -2.38 -12.69 19.47
N ILE A 26 -1.62 -12.32 20.51
CA ILE A 26 -2.10 -11.62 21.70
C ILE A 26 -1.13 -10.50 21.98
N GLY A 27 -1.62 -9.27 22.05
CA GLY A 27 -0.76 -8.09 22.19
C GLY A 27 -1.27 -7.02 23.13
N SER A 28 -0.48 -5.96 23.26
CA SER A 28 -0.84 -4.73 23.97
C SER A 28 -2.15 -4.16 23.45
N TYR A 29 -2.80 -3.34 24.25
CA TYR A 29 -4.06 -2.65 23.89
C TYR A 29 -5.20 -3.61 23.55
N LYS A 30 -5.22 -4.78 24.23
CA LYS A 30 -6.18 -5.88 24.00
C LYS A 30 -6.23 -6.30 22.53
N SER A 31 -5.07 -6.39 21.89
CA SER A 31 -4.97 -6.81 20.51
C SER A 31 -5.01 -8.33 20.39
N TYR A 32 -5.85 -8.83 19.48
CA TYR A 32 -6.00 -10.24 19.14
C TYR A 32 -5.95 -10.42 17.62
N ASP A 33 -5.06 -11.30 17.15
CA ASP A 33 -4.94 -11.67 15.74
C ASP A 33 -5.16 -13.18 15.61
N GLU A 34 -6.19 -13.57 14.90
CA GLU A 34 -6.56 -14.97 14.70
C GLU A 34 -6.58 -15.29 13.21
N PHE A 35 -5.96 -16.42 12.85
CA PHE A 35 -5.93 -16.86 11.47
C PHE A 35 -6.01 -18.37 11.39
N ILE A 36 -6.93 -18.85 10.56
CA ILE A 36 -7.10 -20.27 10.24
C ILE A 36 -6.96 -20.44 8.74
N GLN A 37 -6.16 -21.39 8.32
CA GLN A 37 -6.06 -21.84 6.94
C GLN A 37 -6.27 -23.35 6.88
N PHE A 38 -7.10 -23.78 5.95
CA PHE A 38 -7.30 -25.18 5.63
C PHE A 38 -7.21 -25.38 4.12
N ASN A 39 -6.36 -26.29 3.69
CA ASN A 39 -6.21 -26.66 2.29
C ASN A 39 -6.50 -28.15 2.13
N THR A 40 -7.26 -28.50 1.13
CA THR A 40 -7.56 -29.89 0.79
C THR A 40 -7.69 -30.07 -0.70
N GLY A 41 -7.40 -31.27 -1.20
CA GLY A 41 -7.61 -31.56 -2.60
C GLY A 41 -6.85 -32.79 -3.09
N ASN A 42 -6.74 -32.84 -4.40
CA ASN A 42 -6.05 -33.89 -5.13
C ASN A 42 -5.34 -33.30 -6.36
N LYS A 43 -4.83 -34.16 -7.24
CA LYS A 43 -4.13 -33.74 -8.48
C LYS A 43 -4.99 -32.94 -9.47
N LYS A 44 -6.34 -32.93 -9.32
CA LYS A 44 -7.27 -32.25 -10.24
C LYS A 44 -8.00 -31.09 -9.60
N ILE A 45 -8.32 -31.16 -8.31
CA ILE A 45 -9.09 -30.13 -7.59
C ILE A 45 -8.36 -29.80 -6.30
N GLN A 46 -8.23 -28.51 -5.99
CA GLN A 46 -7.69 -27.99 -4.76
C GLN A 46 -8.62 -26.92 -4.20
N SER A 47 -8.88 -26.98 -2.91
CA SER A 47 -9.64 -25.97 -2.15
C SER A 47 -8.75 -25.37 -1.07
N LYS A 48 -8.78 -24.04 -0.93
CA LYS A 48 -8.05 -23.31 0.11
C LYS A 48 -9.02 -22.35 0.79
N THR A 49 -9.22 -22.56 2.08
CA THR A 49 -10.05 -21.71 2.94
C THR A 49 -9.17 -20.98 3.93
N ARG A 50 -9.36 -19.66 4.07
CA ARG A 50 -8.72 -18.84 5.08
C ARG A 50 -9.76 -17.99 5.77
N ILE A 51 -9.72 -18.00 7.09
CA ILE A 51 -10.56 -17.19 7.95
C ILE A 51 -9.62 -16.39 8.85
N TYR A 52 -9.92 -15.12 9.05
CA TYR A 52 -9.15 -14.28 9.94
C TYR A 52 -10.04 -13.33 10.71
N HIS A 53 -9.58 -13.02 11.90
CA HIS A 53 -10.15 -12.02 12.79
C HIS A 53 -9.03 -11.20 13.40
N ASN A 54 -9.21 -9.89 13.44
CA ASN A 54 -8.32 -8.96 14.11
C ASN A 54 -9.17 -8.04 15.01
N TYR A 55 -8.70 -7.83 16.22
CA TYR A 55 -9.30 -6.90 17.15
C TYR A 55 -8.22 -6.13 17.89
N SER A 56 -8.44 -4.85 18.15
CA SER A 56 -7.64 -4.07 19.08
C SER A 56 -8.47 -2.93 19.63
N ARG A 57 -8.27 -2.63 20.90
CA ARG A 57 -8.86 -1.45 21.54
C ARG A 57 -8.08 -0.18 21.19
N ASN A 58 -6.79 -0.30 20.88
CA ASN A 58 -5.87 0.80 20.53
C ASN A 58 -5.85 1.95 21.56
N ASP A 59 -6.15 1.66 22.82
CA ASP A 59 -6.23 2.60 23.95
C ASP A 59 -4.85 2.91 24.54
N TYR A 60 -3.86 3.17 23.70
CA TYR A 60 -2.52 3.53 24.16
C TYR A 60 -2.45 4.96 24.68
N THR A 61 -1.51 5.19 25.59
CA THR A 61 -1.18 6.53 26.09
C THR A 61 -0.15 7.21 25.19
N PHE A 62 -0.21 8.52 25.09
CA PHE A 62 0.71 9.34 24.31
C PHE A 62 0.90 10.72 24.95
N ILE A 63 1.99 11.42 24.58
CA ILE A 63 2.21 12.82 24.97
C ILE A 63 1.41 13.71 24.02
N ASN A 64 0.39 14.41 24.55
CA ASN A 64 -0.43 15.30 23.74
C ASN A 64 0.26 16.65 23.52
N ARG A 65 0.94 16.77 22.39
CA ARG A 65 1.66 18.02 22.01
C ARG A 65 0.71 19.13 21.52
N GLY A 66 -0.55 18.85 21.28
CA GLY A 66 -1.57 19.85 20.96
C GLY A 66 -2.01 20.68 22.17
N ILE A 67 -1.78 20.17 23.39
CA ILE A 67 -2.10 20.87 24.64
C ILE A 67 -0.79 21.24 25.34
N GLY A 68 -0.58 22.51 25.63
CA GLY A 68 0.56 23.01 26.41
C GLY A 68 0.10 23.62 27.71
N ASN A 69 0.40 23.01 28.85
CA ASN A 69 0.25 23.59 30.17
C ASN A 69 1.55 24.29 30.57
N ILE A 70 1.48 25.49 31.15
CA ILE A 70 2.65 26.17 31.68
C ILE A 70 2.89 25.64 33.10
N ASP A 71 4.05 25.07 33.35
CA ASP A 71 4.50 24.73 34.69
C ASP A 71 4.67 26.04 35.51
N PRO A 72 3.87 26.23 36.57
CA PRO A 72 3.93 27.48 37.36
C PRO A 72 5.24 27.69 38.09
N LEU A 73 6.06 26.64 38.26
CA LEU A 73 7.35 26.71 38.97
C LEU A 73 8.52 27.01 38.02
N THR A 74 8.49 26.45 36.82
CA THR A 74 9.62 26.55 35.87
C THR A 74 9.35 27.45 34.68
N GLY A 75 8.07 27.79 34.42
CA GLY A 75 7.63 28.50 33.22
C GLY A 75 7.71 27.66 31.92
N ASN A 76 8.06 26.38 32.03
CA ASN A 76 8.18 25.49 30.89
C ASN A 76 6.81 24.97 30.43
N ILE A 77 6.69 24.68 29.13
CA ILE A 77 5.49 24.03 28.59
C ILE A 77 5.58 22.54 28.89
N ILE A 78 4.60 22.04 29.65
CA ILE A 78 4.38 20.61 29.91
C ILE A 78 3.24 20.12 29.05
N ASN A 79 3.52 19.11 28.21
CA ASN A 79 2.47 18.42 27.45
C ASN A 79 1.89 17.27 28.29
N PRO A 80 0.58 17.18 28.51
CA PRO A 80 -0.03 16.11 29.30
C PRO A 80 0.09 14.76 28.60
N VAL A 81 0.09 13.70 29.41
CA VAL A 81 -0.13 12.35 28.93
C VAL A 81 -1.65 12.15 28.75
N ASP A 82 -2.06 11.70 27.59
CA ASP A 82 -3.45 11.47 27.21
C ASP A 82 -3.63 10.04 26.70
N THR A 83 -4.88 9.60 26.54
CA THR A 83 -5.21 8.27 26.03
C THR A 83 -5.87 8.37 24.68
N ASN A 84 -5.53 7.45 23.78
CA ASN A 84 -6.13 7.34 22.45
C ASN A 84 -7.54 6.73 22.55
N ASP A 85 -8.50 7.52 23.01
CA ASP A 85 -9.88 7.10 23.18
C ASP A 85 -10.61 6.99 21.84
N ASN A 86 -11.69 6.18 21.81
CA ASN A 86 -12.49 5.95 20.61
C ASN A 86 -11.65 5.46 19.42
N ALA A 87 -10.84 4.41 19.65
CA ALA A 87 -9.88 3.87 18.69
C ALA A 87 -10.05 2.36 18.41
N ASP A 88 -11.18 1.78 18.84
CA ASP A 88 -11.46 0.36 18.64
C ASP A 88 -11.43 -0.02 17.16
N TYR A 89 -10.82 -1.17 16.89
CA TYR A 89 -10.76 -1.76 15.55
C TYR A 89 -11.15 -3.23 15.63
N ARG A 90 -12.02 -3.66 14.72
CA ARG A 90 -12.39 -5.07 14.53
C ARG A 90 -12.49 -5.37 13.05
N LYS A 91 -11.88 -6.47 12.64
CA LYS A 91 -11.94 -6.95 11.27
C LYS A 91 -12.05 -8.46 11.23
N TYR A 92 -12.91 -8.97 10.36
CA TYR A 92 -12.98 -10.39 10.06
C TYR A 92 -13.18 -10.60 8.57
N GLY A 93 -12.72 -11.73 8.10
CA GLY A 93 -12.87 -12.06 6.69
C GLY A 93 -12.66 -13.53 6.38
N LEU A 94 -13.14 -13.89 5.19
CA LEU A 94 -13.06 -15.20 4.57
C LEU A 94 -12.45 -15.07 3.19
N LEU A 95 -11.43 -15.89 2.89
CA LEU A 95 -10.94 -16.10 1.55
C LEU A 95 -11.10 -17.58 1.18
N GLN A 96 -11.93 -17.85 0.20
CA GLN A 96 -12.14 -19.17 -0.37
C GLN A 96 -11.59 -19.23 -1.79
N GLU A 97 -10.75 -20.21 -2.08
CA GLU A 97 -10.17 -20.43 -3.39
C GLU A 97 -10.39 -21.87 -3.84
N ILE A 98 -10.88 -22.04 -5.04
CA ILE A 98 -11.06 -23.33 -5.68
C ILE A 98 -10.26 -23.33 -6.97
N TYR A 99 -9.45 -24.36 -7.16
CA TYR A 99 -8.65 -24.57 -8.35
C TYR A 99 -9.04 -25.89 -8.99
N TYR A 100 -9.18 -25.90 -10.29
CA TYR A 100 -9.51 -27.08 -11.06
C TYR A 100 -8.59 -27.21 -12.28
N ARG A 101 -8.06 -28.39 -12.45
CA ARG A 101 -7.18 -28.77 -13.57
C ARG A 101 -7.75 -30.02 -14.25
N PRO A 102 -8.63 -29.86 -15.26
CA PRO A 102 -9.25 -31.01 -15.96
C PRO A 102 -8.24 -31.83 -16.73
N GLY A 103 -7.19 -31.20 -17.26
CA GLY A 103 -6.10 -31.82 -18.00
C GLY A 103 -4.76 -31.13 -17.76
N SER A 104 -3.79 -31.35 -18.63
CA SER A 104 -2.47 -30.73 -18.55
C SER A 104 -2.43 -29.30 -19.08
N ARG A 105 -3.38 -28.92 -19.93
CA ARG A 105 -3.39 -27.64 -20.65
C ARG A 105 -4.34 -26.60 -20.05
N ASP A 106 -5.30 -27.02 -19.23
CA ASP A 106 -6.33 -26.13 -18.70
C ASP A 106 -6.25 -25.97 -17.19
N PHE A 107 -6.30 -24.73 -16.72
CA PHE A 107 -6.34 -24.36 -15.32
C PHE A 107 -7.45 -23.36 -15.09
N LEU A 108 -8.39 -23.71 -14.23
CA LEU A 108 -9.46 -22.85 -13.79
C LEU A 108 -9.29 -22.52 -12.31
N SER A 109 -9.67 -21.32 -11.93
CA SER A 109 -9.78 -20.96 -10.52
C SER A 109 -10.91 -20.00 -10.29
N VAL A 110 -11.61 -20.18 -9.18
CA VAL A 110 -12.58 -19.24 -8.64
C VAL A 110 -12.14 -18.86 -7.24
N LYS A 111 -12.13 -17.57 -6.94
CA LYS A 111 -11.73 -17.03 -5.66
C LYS A 111 -12.81 -16.08 -5.17
N TYR A 112 -13.18 -16.24 -3.91
CA TYR A 112 -14.07 -15.34 -3.21
C TYR A 112 -13.33 -14.75 -2.01
N TRP A 113 -13.41 -13.45 -1.81
CA TRP A 113 -12.90 -12.75 -0.65
C TRP A 113 -13.97 -11.81 -0.11
N GLY A 114 -14.48 -12.12 1.08
CA GLY A 114 -15.40 -11.29 1.84
C GLY A 114 -14.74 -10.82 3.13
N GLN A 115 -14.90 -9.54 3.46
CA GLN A 115 -14.42 -8.98 4.73
C GLN A 115 -15.32 -7.87 5.20
N GLN A 116 -15.36 -7.69 6.53
CA GLN A 116 -15.94 -6.52 7.16
C GLN A 116 -14.95 -5.96 8.19
N ALA A 117 -14.82 -4.64 8.23
CA ALA A 117 -14.02 -3.92 9.21
C ALA A 117 -14.86 -2.83 9.85
N PHE A 118 -14.88 -2.82 11.18
CA PHE A 118 -15.45 -1.77 11.98
C PHE A 118 -14.32 -1.03 12.69
N ARG A 119 -14.40 0.29 12.73
CA ARG A 119 -13.47 1.11 13.51
C ARG A 119 -14.18 2.32 14.08
N THR A 120 -13.83 2.66 15.29
CA THR A 120 -14.03 3.99 15.83
C THR A 120 -12.81 4.85 15.45
N ILE A 121 -13.01 6.15 15.30
CA ILE A 121 -11.96 7.06 14.82
C ILE A 121 -11.66 8.07 15.93
N PRO A 122 -10.45 8.03 16.52
CA PRO A 122 -10.07 8.94 17.57
C PRO A 122 -10.03 10.38 17.07
N ARG A 123 -10.21 11.31 17.97
CA ARG A 123 -10.11 12.74 17.70
C ARG A 123 -8.68 13.12 17.33
N ALA A 124 -8.53 14.14 16.49
CA ALA A 124 -7.23 14.79 16.29
C ALA A 124 -6.84 15.59 17.53
N THR A 125 -5.57 15.52 17.96
CA THR A 125 -5.08 16.16 19.19
C THR A 125 -4.93 17.68 19.09
N SER A 126 -5.24 18.29 17.94
CA SER A 126 -5.25 19.75 17.74
C SER A 126 -6.43 20.47 18.37
N TYR A 127 -7.46 19.73 18.78
CA TYR A 127 -8.63 20.35 19.41
C TYR A 127 -8.44 20.44 20.91
N GLU A 128 -8.31 21.65 21.41
CA GLU A 128 -8.29 21.94 22.85
C GLU A 128 -9.66 21.67 23.45
N GLY A 129 -9.69 21.00 24.60
CA GLY A 129 -10.86 20.80 25.41
C GLY A 129 -10.97 19.39 26.00
N PRO A 130 -11.40 19.28 27.25
CA PRO A 130 -11.54 18.01 27.96
C PRO A 130 -12.66 17.12 27.39
N ASP A 131 -13.58 17.71 26.64
CA ASP A 131 -14.73 16.99 26.13
C ASP A 131 -14.43 16.41 24.75
N ASN A 132 -14.32 15.07 24.70
CA ASN A 132 -14.33 14.33 23.44
C ASN A 132 -15.76 14.41 22.85
N SER A 133 -16.10 15.61 22.34
CA SER A 133 -17.44 15.94 21.86
C SER A 133 -17.79 15.25 20.53
N ASN A 134 -16.81 14.66 19.85
CA ASN A 134 -16.99 14.01 18.57
C ASN A 134 -16.93 12.50 18.73
N PHE A 135 -17.91 11.80 18.25
CA PHE A 135 -17.93 10.34 18.17
C PHE A 135 -18.01 9.93 16.70
N ASN A 136 -16.93 9.35 16.22
CA ASN A 136 -16.77 8.89 14.85
C ASN A 136 -16.69 7.37 14.79
N ASN A 137 -17.38 6.76 13.85
CA ASN A 137 -17.13 5.38 13.48
C ASN A 137 -17.27 5.16 11.98
N GLN A 138 -16.69 4.07 11.51
CA GLN A 138 -16.76 3.64 10.13
C GLN A 138 -16.87 2.12 10.06
N THR A 139 -17.75 1.65 9.18
CA THR A 139 -17.88 0.25 8.79
C THR A 139 -17.55 0.13 7.31
N ASP A 140 -16.65 -0.78 6.97
CA ASP A 140 -16.32 -1.14 5.60
C ASP A 140 -16.72 -2.60 5.36
N THR A 141 -17.51 -2.88 4.34
CA THR A 141 -17.86 -4.22 3.87
C THR A 141 -17.36 -4.42 2.45
N ASP A 142 -16.57 -5.45 2.21
CA ASP A 142 -16.00 -5.79 0.91
C ASP A 142 -16.39 -7.21 0.51
N HIS A 143 -16.89 -7.39 -0.70
CA HIS A 143 -17.09 -8.68 -1.34
C HIS A 143 -16.42 -8.68 -2.72
N ARG A 144 -15.60 -9.69 -3.01
CA ARG A 144 -14.93 -9.85 -4.29
C ARG A 144 -15.01 -11.29 -4.73
N ILE A 145 -15.39 -11.50 -5.98
CA ILE A 145 -15.31 -12.80 -6.63
C ILE A 145 -14.47 -12.65 -7.89
N MET A 146 -13.60 -13.60 -8.16
CA MET A 146 -12.76 -13.61 -9.33
C MET A 146 -12.70 -15.01 -9.91
N SER A 147 -12.92 -15.13 -11.21
CA SER A 147 -12.70 -16.34 -11.99
C SER A 147 -11.50 -16.14 -12.92
N ARG A 148 -10.72 -17.17 -13.13
CA ARG A 148 -9.62 -17.18 -14.09
C ARG A 148 -9.57 -18.52 -14.79
N TRP A 149 -9.44 -18.48 -16.11
CA TRP A 149 -9.14 -19.63 -16.93
C TRP A 149 -7.84 -19.39 -17.67
N LYS A 150 -6.94 -20.40 -17.68
CA LYS A 150 -5.71 -20.43 -18.45
C LYS A 150 -5.70 -21.66 -19.33
N HIS A 151 -5.44 -21.44 -20.61
CA HIS A 151 -5.21 -22.50 -21.58
C HIS A 151 -3.80 -22.41 -22.10
N PHE A 152 -3.07 -23.54 -22.10
CA PHE A 152 -1.70 -23.62 -22.53
C PHE A 152 -1.59 -24.41 -23.83
N TRP A 153 -0.96 -23.81 -24.82
CA TRP A 153 -0.40 -24.49 -25.99
C TRP A 153 1.11 -24.66 -25.79
N ASP A 154 1.78 -25.31 -26.74
CA ASP A 154 3.21 -25.60 -26.61
C ASP A 154 4.10 -24.34 -26.48
N LYS A 155 3.72 -23.24 -27.11
CA LYS A 155 4.50 -21.97 -27.15
C LYS A 155 3.69 -20.74 -26.77
N SER A 156 2.45 -20.91 -26.38
CA SER A 156 1.60 -19.77 -26.04
C SER A 156 0.56 -20.15 -24.98
N ARG A 157 -0.06 -19.13 -24.42
CA ARG A 157 -1.17 -19.30 -23.50
C ARG A 157 -2.20 -18.18 -23.64
N LEU A 158 -3.45 -18.54 -23.44
CA LEU A 158 -4.57 -17.63 -23.26
C LEU A 158 -4.94 -17.58 -21.78
N GLU A 159 -5.12 -16.38 -21.27
CA GLU A 159 -5.63 -16.16 -19.92
C GLU A 159 -6.89 -15.29 -20.01
N LEU A 160 -8.02 -15.79 -19.52
CA LEU A 160 -9.25 -15.03 -19.32
C LEU A 160 -9.48 -14.85 -17.84
N GLN A 161 -9.77 -13.63 -17.42
CA GLN A 161 -10.09 -13.31 -16.04
C GLN A 161 -11.30 -12.40 -15.99
N SER A 162 -12.23 -12.72 -15.10
CA SER A 162 -13.39 -11.87 -14.78
C SER A 162 -13.50 -11.72 -13.28
N GLY A 163 -13.80 -10.52 -12.83
CA GLY A 163 -13.97 -10.19 -11.42
C GLY A 163 -15.17 -9.31 -11.18
N PHE A 164 -15.82 -9.53 -10.06
CA PHE A 164 -16.86 -8.65 -9.53
C PHE A 164 -16.45 -8.22 -8.12
N SER A 165 -16.60 -6.94 -7.82
CA SER A 165 -16.40 -6.38 -6.49
C SER A 165 -17.60 -5.56 -6.07
N PHE A 166 -17.95 -5.68 -4.80
CA PHE A 166 -18.96 -4.85 -4.14
C PHE A 166 -18.35 -4.33 -2.84
N LYS A 167 -18.40 -3.03 -2.63
CA LYS A 167 -17.93 -2.37 -1.42
C LYS A 167 -19.03 -1.48 -0.88
N GLU A 168 -19.17 -1.48 0.41
CA GLU A 168 -20.04 -0.60 1.18
C GLU A 168 -19.21 0.06 2.28
N LEU A 169 -19.39 1.35 2.46
CA LEU A 169 -18.76 2.14 3.48
C LEU A 169 -19.82 2.99 4.16
N ASP A 170 -19.97 2.78 5.46
CA ASP A 170 -20.82 3.61 6.32
C ASP A 170 -19.92 4.45 7.23
N TYR A 171 -20.08 5.75 7.18
CA TYR A 171 -19.37 6.67 8.04
C TYR A 171 -20.35 7.50 8.85
N PHE A 172 -20.13 7.55 10.15
CA PHE A 172 -21.01 8.22 11.09
C PHE A 172 -20.23 9.17 12.02
N LEU A 173 -20.65 10.44 12.07
CA LEU A 173 -20.12 11.46 12.98
C LEU A 173 -21.26 12.06 13.79
N LYS A 174 -21.11 12.04 15.12
CA LYS A 174 -21.96 12.76 16.07
C LYS A 174 -21.14 13.76 16.87
N ASN A 175 -21.77 14.87 17.23
CA ASN A 175 -21.24 15.81 18.20
C ASN A 175 -22.12 15.84 19.44
N ILE A 176 -21.53 16.01 20.62
CA ILE A 176 -22.25 16.34 21.83
C ILE A 176 -22.65 17.81 21.79
N VAL A 177 -23.94 18.08 22.02
CA VAL A 177 -24.46 19.43 22.24
C VAL A 177 -25.04 19.47 23.65
N TYR A 178 -24.56 20.42 24.47
CA TYR A 178 -25.02 20.56 25.85
C TYR A 178 -26.55 20.68 25.93
N GLY A 179 -27.18 19.88 26.78
CA GLY A 179 -28.63 19.83 26.93
C GLY A 179 -29.40 19.04 25.86
N MET A 180 -28.77 18.65 24.74
CA MET A 180 -29.42 17.89 23.66
C MET A 180 -28.84 16.51 23.45
N GLY A 181 -27.67 16.19 24.05
CA GLY A 181 -26.98 14.91 23.85
C GLY A 181 -26.23 14.81 22.52
N TYR A 182 -26.12 13.60 21.98
CA TYR A 182 -25.42 13.36 20.69
C TYR A 182 -26.31 13.73 19.51
N ILE A 183 -25.86 14.68 18.68
CA ILE A 183 -26.52 15.08 17.45
C ILE A 183 -25.73 14.57 16.24
N PRO A 184 -26.37 13.87 15.27
CA PRO A 184 -25.73 13.47 14.03
C PRO A 184 -25.28 14.70 13.23
N VAL A 185 -24.02 14.68 12.74
CA VAL A 185 -23.43 15.73 11.89
C VAL A 185 -23.21 15.21 10.48
N ILE A 186 -22.82 13.94 10.36
CA ILE A 186 -22.62 13.23 9.10
C ILE A 186 -23.16 11.80 9.27
N TYR A 187 -23.95 11.36 8.31
CA TYR A 187 -24.24 9.95 8.10
C TYR A 187 -24.12 9.68 6.61
N SER A 188 -22.94 9.23 6.21
CA SER A 188 -22.57 8.96 4.82
C SER A 188 -22.54 7.48 4.55
N GLU A 189 -23.32 7.05 3.57
CA GLU A 189 -23.35 5.70 3.01
C GLU A 189 -22.75 5.77 1.61
N SER A 190 -21.80 4.91 1.29
CA SER A 190 -21.19 4.82 -0.03
C SER A 190 -21.15 3.38 -0.50
N THR A 191 -21.73 3.10 -1.66
CA THR A 191 -21.65 1.81 -2.32
C THR A 191 -20.85 1.92 -3.60
N GLN A 192 -20.00 0.95 -3.84
CA GLN A 192 -19.23 0.83 -5.08
C GLN A 192 -19.35 -0.59 -5.61
N SER A 193 -19.76 -0.75 -6.85
CA SER A 193 -19.67 -2.01 -7.57
C SER A 193 -18.70 -1.90 -8.75
N GLY A 194 -17.99 -2.99 -9.04
CA GLY A 194 -17.06 -3.05 -10.15
C GLY A 194 -17.10 -4.41 -10.83
N PHE A 195 -17.17 -4.41 -12.15
CA PHE A 195 -17.03 -5.60 -12.98
C PHE A 195 -15.82 -5.43 -13.88
N THR A 196 -14.82 -6.30 -13.74
CA THR A 196 -13.54 -6.22 -14.43
C THR A 196 -13.29 -7.47 -15.25
N ASN A 197 -12.86 -7.30 -16.50
CA ASN A 197 -12.55 -8.39 -17.42
C ASN A 197 -11.20 -8.15 -18.07
N ASN A 198 -10.41 -9.20 -18.18
CA ASN A 198 -9.14 -9.21 -18.90
C ASN A 198 -9.06 -10.45 -19.79
N ALA A 199 -8.67 -10.26 -21.03
CA ALA A 199 -8.30 -11.31 -21.96
C ALA A 199 -6.83 -11.08 -22.37
N SER A 200 -5.94 -12.01 -22.09
CA SER A 200 -4.51 -11.90 -22.40
C SER A 200 -4.05 -13.09 -23.22
N TYR A 201 -3.42 -12.83 -24.36
CA TYR A 201 -2.68 -13.82 -25.14
C TYR A 201 -1.18 -13.59 -24.95
N ILE A 202 -0.46 -14.63 -24.60
CA ILE A 202 0.97 -14.56 -24.30
C ILE A 202 1.67 -15.61 -25.16
N LEU A 203 2.62 -15.18 -25.95
CA LEU A 203 3.49 -16.01 -26.77
C LEU A 203 4.87 -16.02 -26.14
N ASP A 204 5.26 -17.17 -25.56
CA ASP A 204 6.60 -17.40 -25.00
C ASP A 204 7.37 -18.25 -26.00
N LYS A 205 8.44 -17.73 -26.61
CA LYS A 205 9.15 -18.41 -27.66
C LYS A 205 10.63 -18.69 -27.34
N GLU A 206 11.12 -19.82 -27.87
CA GLU A 206 12.50 -20.28 -27.77
C GLU A 206 13.55 -19.33 -28.37
N ASN A 207 13.16 -18.41 -29.29
CA ASN A 207 14.06 -17.51 -30.00
C ASN A 207 14.19 -16.14 -29.33
N ASN A 208 14.42 -16.10 -28.02
CA ASN A 208 14.77 -14.89 -27.28
C ASN A 208 13.77 -13.73 -27.42
N TYR A 209 12.48 -14.01 -27.67
CA TYR A 209 11.44 -13.00 -27.60
C TYR A 209 10.14 -13.53 -26.97
N SER A 210 9.42 -12.66 -26.31
CA SER A 210 8.03 -12.93 -25.88
C SER A 210 7.13 -11.77 -26.29
N PHE A 211 5.89 -12.09 -26.59
CA PHE A 211 4.87 -11.14 -26.96
C PHE A 211 3.65 -11.33 -26.08
N LYS A 212 3.07 -10.24 -25.63
CA LYS A 212 1.80 -10.25 -24.91
C LYS A 212 0.87 -9.21 -25.53
N ALA A 213 -0.37 -9.63 -25.80
CA ALA A 213 -1.48 -8.72 -26.09
C ALA A 213 -2.57 -8.93 -25.04
N SER A 214 -3.21 -7.87 -24.58
CA SER A 214 -4.36 -7.96 -23.69
C SER A 214 -5.39 -6.90 -23.97
N LEU A 215 -6.64 -7.26 -23.65
CA LEU A 215 -7.80 -6.38 -23.67
C LEU A 215 -8.41 -6.38 -22.26
N ASP A 216 -8.70 -5.21 -21.75
CA ASP A 216 -9.37 -5.01 -20.49
C ASP A 216 -10.69 -4.27 -20.72
N ALA A 217 -11.75 -4.68 -20.01
CA ALA A 217 -13.05 -4.00 -20.02
C ALA A 217 -13.56 -3.95 -18.59
N ASN A 218 -13.65 -2.74 -18.03
CA ASN A 218 -14.02 -2.50 -16.66
C ASN A 218 -15.22 -1.57 -16.59
N PHE A 219 -16.15 -1.86 -15.69
CA PHE A 219 -17.37 -1.10 -15.45
C PHE A 219 -17.47 -0.85 -13.94
N TYR A 220 -17.59 0.41 -13.55
CA TYR A 220 -17.72 0.82 -12.16
C TYR A 220 -18.99 1.64 -11.97
N SER A 221 -19.61 1.47 -10.80
CA SER A 221 -20.73 2.32 -10.36
C SER A 221 -20.47 2.71 -8.92
N VAL A 222 -20.61 3.99 -8.60
CA VAL A 222 -20.44 4.55 -7.27
C VAL A 222 -21.67 5.37 -6.93
N CYS A 223 -22.28 5.06 -5.78
CA CYS A 223 -23.36 5.84 -5.20
C CYS A 223 -22.97 6.26 -3.79
N THR A 224 -22.94 7.54 -3.52
CA THR A 224 -22.63 8.12 -2.20
C THR A 224 -23.78 9.01 -1.77
N ARG A 225 -24.20 8.91 -0.52
CA ARG A 225 -25.29 9.71 0.05
C ARG A 225 -24.98 10.06 1.50
N ASP A 226 -25.05 11.33 1.84
CA ASP A 226 -25.12 11.81 3.22
C ASP A 226 -26.57 12.18 3.58
N SER A 227 -27.18 11.41 4.47
CA SER A 227 -28.60 11.56 4.84
C SER A 227 -28.85 12.79 5.74
N VAL A 228 -27.82 13.29 6.45
CA VAL A 228 -27.89 14.48 7.31
C VAL A 228 -27.75 15.73 6.47
N LYS A 229 -26.70 15.79 5.63
CA LYS A 229 -26.42 16.94 4.75
C LYS A 229 -27.26 16.97 3.48
N LYS A 230 -27.89 15.84 3.12
CA LYS A 230 -28.66 15.65 1.88
C LYS A 230 -27.81 15.89 0.62
N THR A 231 -26.54 15.51 0.67
CA THR A 231 -25.58 15.60 -0.43
C THR A 231 -25.20 14.19 -0.89
N GLY A 232 -24.57 14.09 -2.05
CA GLY A 232 -24.07 12.83 -2.59
C GLY A 232 -24.10 12.83 -4.12
N TYR A 233 -23.61 11.75 -4.71
CA TYR A 233 -23.60 11.54 -6.16
C TYR A 233 -23.85 10.07 -6.52
N ASN A 234 -24.25 9.83 -7.76
CA ASN A 234 -24.45 8.50 -8.32
C ASN A 234 -23.92 8.48 -9.76
N GLU A 235 -22.71 7.93 -9.93
CA GLU A 235 -21.99 7.98 -11.19
C GLU A 235 -21.43 6.63 -11.60
N GLN A 236 -21.20 6.47 -12.91
CA GLN A 236 -20.66 5.26 -13.50
C GLN A 236 -19.43 5.61 -14.32
N ARG A 237 -18.55 4.61 -14.49
CA ARG A 237 -17.35 4.73 -15.32
C ARG A 237 -17.14 3.46 -16.13
N THR A 238 -16.86 3.64 -17.41
CA THR A 238 -16.45 2.58 -18.31
C THR A 238 -15.00 2.79 -18.71
N GLU A 239 -14.17 1.74 -18.58
CA GLU A 239 -12.77 1.76 -18.97
C GLU A 239 -12.49 0.58 -19.90
N LEU A 240 -12.07 0.88 -21.13
CA LEU A 240 -11.61 -0.09 -22.11
C LEU A 240 -10.12 0.14 -22.36
N SER A 241 -9.31 -0.92 -22.32
CA SER A 241 -7.87 -0.81 -22.54
C SER A 241 -7.38 -1.88 -23.50
N GLY A 242 -6.56 -1.47 -24.45
CA GLY A 242 -5.74 -2.35 -25.26
C GLY A 242 -4.27 -2.23 -24.89
N PHE A 243 -3.59 -3.34 -24.71
CA PHE A 243 -2.19 -3.38 -24.30
C PHE A 243 -1.41 -4.38 -25.14
N VAL A 244 -0.22 -3.99 -25.61
CA VAL A 244 0.75 -4.87 -26.27
C VAL A 244 2.12 -4.72 -25.62
N SER A 245 2.85 -5.82 -25.49
CA SER A 245 4.20 -5.85 -24.96
C SER A 245 5.06 -6.80 -25.79
N LEU A 246 6.24 -6.33 -26.14
CA LEU A 246 7.28 -7.10 -26.81
C LEU A 246 8.54 -7.08 -25.96
N HIS A 247 9.00 -8.26 -25.58
CA HIS A 247 10.32 -8.45 -24.98
C HIS A 247 11.22 -9.14 -26.00
N LYS A 248 12.43 -8.60 -26.18
CA LYS A 248 13.45 -9.16 -27.08
C LYS A 248 14.81 -9.19 -26.41
N GLN A 249 15.43 -10.36 -26.40
CA GLN A 249 16.82 -10.53 -26.00
C GLN A 249 17.74 -10.50 -27.24
N PHE A 250 18.75 -9.65 -27.21
CA PHE A 250 19.78 -9.51 -28.22
C PHE A 250 21.09 -10.11 -27.71
N GLY A 251 21.49 -11.24 -28.30
CA GLY A 251 22.61 -12.01 -27.80
C GLY A 251 22.42 -12.46 -26.36
N THR A 252 23.48 -12.38 -25.55
CA THR A 252 23.46 -12.80 -24.13
C THR A 252 23.48 -11.60 -23.16
N ARG A 253 23.49 -10.37 -23.67
CA ARG A 253 23.77 -9.18 -22.88
C ARG A 253 22.67 -8.15 -22.82
N LEU A 254 21.87 -8.01 -23.87
CA LEU A 254 20.89 -6.93 -23.97
C LEU A 254 19.47 -7.47 -24.04
N ASN A 255 18.62 -7.03 -23.13
CA ASN A 255 17.18 -7.21 -23.16
C ASN A 255 16.51 -5.87 -23.44
N ILE A 256 15.52 -5.84 -24.31
CA ILE A 256 14.68 -4.67 -24.58
C ILE A 256 13.22 -5.04 -24.36
N ASN A 257 12.50 -4.16 -23.68
CA ASN A 257 11.06 -4.26 -23.41
C ASN A 257 10.37 -3.04 -24.05
N LEU A 258 9.44 -3.29 -24.94
CA LEU A 258 8.57 -2.28 -25.52
C LEU A 258 7.14 -2.56 -25.10
N MET A 259 6.41 -1.54 -24.63
CA MET A 259 5.00 -1.68 -24.26
C MET A 259 4.24 -0.47 -24.79
N LEU A 260 3.02 -0.71 -25.25
CA LEU A 260 2.08 0.31 -25.65
C LEU A 260 0.73 0.00 -25.04
N ARG A 261 0.08 1.02 -24.48
CA ARG A 261 -1.27 0.94 -23.95
C ARG A 261 -2.11 2.06 -24.51
N GLN A 262 -3.32 1.73 -24.95
CA GLN A 262 -4.36 2.66 -25.37
C GLN A 262 -5.59 2.45 -24.51
N ASP A 263 -6.06 3.51 -23.87
CA ASP A 263 -7.25 3.50 -23.03
C ASP A 263 -8.36 4.35 -23.65
N ILE A 264 -9.60 3.94 -23.37
CA ILE A 264 -10.81 4.72 -23.63
C ILE A 264 -11.57 4.75 -22.30
N ILE A 265 -11.77 5.93 -21.73
CA ILE A 265 -12.46 6.13 -20.46
C ILE A 265 -13.69 7.01 -20.72
N ASP A 266 -14.88 6.49 -20.40
CA ASP A 266 -16.17 7.19 -20.61
C ASP A 266 -16.29 7.79 -22.03
N ASN A 267 -15.97 6.97 -23.06
CA ASN A 267 -15.91 7.33 -24.48
C ASN A 267 -14.81 8.34 -24.88
N ASN A 268 -13.93 8.76 -23.97
CA ASN A 268 -12.81 9.64 -24.29
C ASN A 268 -11.53 8.83 -24.57
N TYR A 269 -10.91 9.08 -25.70
CA TYR A 269 -9.62 8.48 -26.07
C TYR A 269 -8.51 9.13 -25.25
N ILE A 270 -7.80 8.29 -24.50
CA ILE A 270 -6.62 8.69 -23.74
C ILE A 270 -5.40 8.72 -24.66
N PRO A 271 -4.44 9.64 -24.50
CA PRO A 271 -3.18 9.60 -25.24
C PRO A 271 -2.48 8.25 -25.08
N LEU A 272 -1.81 7.79 -26.16
CA LEU A 272 -1.06 6.55 -26.14
C LEU A 272 0.00 6.58 -25.02
N ILE A 273 0.06 5.51 -24.23
CA ILE A 273 0.97 5.38 -23.09
C ILE A 273 2.10 4.43 -23.48
N PRO A 274 3.28 4.95 -23.85
CA PRO A 274 4.43 4.15 -24.22
C PRO A 274 5.30 3.78 -23.04
N PHE A 275 6.02 2.67 -23.15
CA PHE A 275 7.10 2.28 -22.26
C PHE A 275 8.23 1.67 -23.10
N LEU A 276 9.46 2.09 -22.82
CA LEU A 276 10.69 1.50 -23.33
C LEU A 276 11.61 1.21 -22.16
N GLY A 277 12.02 -0.05 -21.98
CA GLY A 277 12.99 -0.46 -20.97
C GLY A 277 14.09 -1.31 -21.56
N PHE A 278 15.25 -1.28 -20.94
CA PHE A 278 16.38 -2.13 -21.28
C PHE A 278 17.13 -2.62 -20.04
N ASP A 279 17.77 -3.79 -20.19
CA ASP A 279 18.76 -4.33 -19.26
C ASP A 279 20.00 -4.70 -20.07
N TYR A 280 21.18 -4.20 -19.69
CA TYR A 280 22.44 -4.49 -20.35
C TYR A 280 23.46 -5.09 -19.38
N LEU A 281 23.90 -6.30 -19.63
CA LEU A 281 24.93 -7.00 -18.85
C LEU A 281 26.31 -6.44 -19.15
N LEU A 282 26.81 -5.54 -18.28
CA LEU A 282 28.11 -4.89 -18.40
C LEU A 282 29.27 -5.88 -18.18
N ILE A 283 29.22 -6.62 -17.06
CA ILE A 283 30.27 -7.56 -16.67
C ILE A 283 29.62 -8.91 -16.31
N LYS A 284 29.87 -9.92 -17.16
CA LYS A 284 29.24 -11.23 -17.03
C LYS A 284 29.61 -11.96 -15.74
N ASP A 285 30.89 -12.01 -15.40
CA ASP A 285 31.40 -12.78 -14.26
C ASP A 285 31.00 -12.17 -12.90
N LYS A 286 30.64 -10.90 -12.88
CA LYS A 286 30.23 -10.16 -11.69
C LYS A 286 28.75 -9.78 -11.70
N SER A 287 28.00 -10.29 -12.68
CA SER A 287 26.55 -9.96 -12.83
C SER A 287 26.25 -8.46 -12.60
N LEU A 288 27.04 -7.59 -13.24
CA LEU A 288 26.81 -6.14 -13.22
C LEU A 288 25.92 -5.78 -14.40
N ILE A 289 24.70 -5.28 -14.09
CA ILE A 289 23.67 -4.98 -15.08
C ILE A 289 23.34 -3.48 -15.00
N LEU A 290 23.39 -2.81 -16.15
CA LEU A 290 22.83 -1.48 -16.34
C LEU A 290 21.37 -1.61 -16.79
N LYS A 291 20.45 -0.93 -16.09
CA LYS A 291 19.01 -0.93 -16.36
C LYS A 291 18.57 0.50 -16.66
N GLY A 292 17.58 0.64 -17.53
CA GLY A 292 16.97 1.94 -17.73
C GLY A 292 15.59 1.83 -18.34
N ASN A 293 14.75 2.82 -18.09
CA ASN A 293 13.43 2.90 -18.71
C ASN A 293 12.96 4.35 -18.91
N ILE A 294 12.04 4.49 -19.86
CA ILE A 294 11.21 5.68 -20.07
C ILE A 294 9.77 5.20 -20.14
N ALA A 295 8.89 5.80 -19.31
CA ALA A 295 7.49 5.45 -19.23
C ALA A 295 6.60 6.67 -19.38
N GLY A 296 5.60 6.60 -20.25
CA GLY A 296 4.46 7.52 -20.24
C GLY A 296 3.55 7.20 -19.06
N ASN A 297 3.03 8.23 -18.39
CA ASN A 297 2.11 8.12 -17.26
C ASN A 297 0.83 8.88 -17.54
N TYR A 298 -0.28 8.34 -17.08
CA TYR A 298 -1.61 8.94 -17.18
C TYR A 298 -2.47 8.50 -16.01
N LEU A 299 -3.18 9.43 -15.40
CA LEU A 299 -4.17 9.16 -14.36
C LEU A 299 -5.41 10.02 -14.61
N HIS A 300 -6.55 9.37 -14.84
CA HIS A 300 -7.84 10.04 -14.96
C HIS A 300 -8.34 10.44 -13.56
N PRO A 301 -8.96 11.61 -13.36
CA PRO A 301 -9.54 12.01 -12.08
C PRO A 301 -10.50 10.94 -11.55
N SER A 302 -10.47 10.66 -10.25
CA SER A 302 -11.41 9.71 -9.65
C SER A 302 -12.84 10.25 -9.68
N LEU A 303 -13.85 9.39 -9.52
CA LEU A 303 -15.24 9.85 -9.43
C LEU A 303 -15.45 10.78 -8.22
N ASN A 304 -14.70 10.57 -7.12
CA ASN A 304 -14.71 11.49 -5.98
C ASN A 304 -14.13 12.87 -6.33
N ASP A 305 -13.03 12.93 -7.10
CA ASP A 305 -12.45 14.21 -7.51
C ASP A 305 -13.43 15.01 -8.37
N LEU A 306 -14.20 14.32 -9.20
CA LEU A 306 -15.14 14.97 -10.11
C LEU A 306 -16.47 15.34 -9.43
N TYR A 307 -17.04 14.44 -8.60
CA TYR A 307 -18.46 14.52 -8.23
C TYR A 307 -18.73 14.56 -6.72
N TRP A 308 -17.68 14.55 -5.88
CA TRP A 308 -17.88 14.65 -4.43
C TRP A 308 -18.63 15.92 -4.03
N GLU A 309 -19.68 15.80 -3.20
CA GLU A 309 -20.47 16.95 -2.70
C GLU A 309 -20.33 17.13 -1.18
N PRO A 310 -19.96 18.36 -0.72
CA PRO A 310 -19.56 19.52 -1.52
C PRO A 310 -18.08 19.44 -1.91
N GLY A 311 -17.71 19.93 -3.09
CA GLY A 311 -16.33 20.24 -3.43
C GLY A 311 -15.78 19.55 -4.68
N GLY A 312 -16.37 18.49 -5.21
CA GLY A 312 -15.91 17.87 -6.46
C GLY A 312 -15.81 18.88 -7.62
N ASN A 313 -14.94 18.60 -8.57
CA ASN A 313 -14.67 19.50 -9.69
C ASN A 313 -14.70 18.73 -11.03
N PRO A 314 -15.81 18.80 -11.80
CA PRO A 314 -15.90 18.13 -13.10
C PRO A 314 -14.95 18.69 -14.17
N GLU A 315 -14.37 19.87 -13.98
CA GLU A 315 -13.44 20.52 -14.92
C GLU A 315 -11.98 20.02 -14.80
N LEU A 316 -11.71 19.06 -13.89
CA LEU A 316 -10.36 18.55 -13.66
C LEU A 316 -9.79 17.90 -14.91
N GLN A 317 -8.56 18.31 -15.22
CA GLN A 317 -7.77 17.70 -16.28
C GLN A 317 -7.04 16.46 -15.75
N PRO A 318 -6.88 15.41 -16.57
CA PRO A 318 -6.11 14.24 -16.19
C PRO A 318 -4.63 14.58 -15.92
N GLU A 319 -4.06 13.88 -14.92
CA GLU A 319 -2.62 13.92 -14.70
C GLU A 319 -1.90 13.16 -15.83
N LYS A 320 -0.82 13.74 -16.36
CA LYS A 320 -0.03 13.13 -17.41
C LYS A 320 1.43 13.51 -17.30
N GLY A 321 2.32 12.62 -17.73
CA GLY A 321 3.75 12.92 -17.67
C GLY A 321 4.62 11.77 -18.13
N TYR A 322 5.93 11.92 -17.92
CA TYR A 322 6.92 10.91 -18.23
C TYR A 322 7.79 10.65 -17.02
N SER A 323 8.19 9.39 -16.86
CA SER A 323 9.17 8.95 -15.87
C SER A 323 10.38 8.37 -16.57
N TYR A 324 11.55 8.64 -16.00
CA TYR A 324 12.85 8.18 -16.48
C TYR A 324 13.59 7.52 -15.33
N GLU A 325 14.17 6.36 -15.57
CA GLU A 325 14.96 5.65 -14.57
C GLU A 325 16.26 5.13 -15.20
N LEU A 326 17.33 5.20 -14.43
CA LEU A 326 18.61 4.59 -14.75
C LEU A 326 19.19 3.96 -13.49
N GLY A 327 19.54 2.67 -13.58
CA GLY A 327 20.00 1.90 -12.44
C GLY A 327 21.16 0.98 -12.75
N LEU A 328 21.90 0.64 -11.70
CA LEU A 328 22.96 -0.37 -11.72
C LEU A 328 22.60 -1.47 -10.72
N GLU A 329 22.51 -2.70 -11.17
CA GLU A 329 22.35 -3.88 -10.32
C GLU A 329 23.67 -4.68 -10.32
N TYR A 330 24.15 -4.98 -9.12
CA TYR A 330 25.31 -5.82 -8.91
C TYR A 330 24.92 -7.03 -8.06
N SER A 331 25.26 -8.24 -8.53
CA SER A 331 25.02 -9.47 -7.81
C SER A 331 26.27 -10.33 -7.82
N THR A 332 26.65 -10.85 -6.68
CA THR A 332 27.78 -11.78 -6.54
C THR A 332 27.50 -12.82 -5.47
N SER A 333 28.13 -13.97 -5.61
CA SER A 333 28.11 -15.03 -4.60
C SER A 333 29.53 -15.55 -4.39
N TYR A 334 29.92 -15.68 -3.14
CA TYR A 334 31.20 -16.25 -2.76
C TYR A 334 30.99 -17.25 -1.63
N SER A 335 31.37 -18.52 -1.89
CA SER A 335 31.13 -19.63 -0.95
C SER A 335 29.64 -19.73 -0.57
N ARG A 336 29.32 -19.48 0.70
CA ARG A 336 27.96 -19.52 1.27
C ARG A 336 27.34 -18.14 1.44
N HIS A 337 27.93 -17.11 0.87
CA HIS A 337 27.48 -15.72 0.98
C HIS A 337 27.03 -15.20 -0.37
N SER A 338 25.97 -14.42 -0.39
CA SER A 338 25.48 -13.71 -1.57
C SER A 338 25.24 -12.24 -1.25
N LEU A 339 25.61 -11.38 -2.17
CA LEU A 339 25.33 -9.94 -2.15
C LEU A 339 24.55 -9.59 -3.40
N LYS A 340 23.45 -8.88 -3.22
CA LYS A 340 22.75 -8.16 -4.29
C LYS A 340 22.57 -6.72 -3.88
N THR A 341 22.95 -5.78 -4.74
CA THR A 341 22.75 -4.35 -4.52
C THR A 341 22.25 -3.69 -5.80
N GLU A 342 21.43 -2.68 -5.66
CA GLU A 342 20.86 -1.90 -6.74
C GLU A 342 20.91 -0.40 -6.38
N LEU A 343 21.38 0.41 -7.31
CA LEU A 343 21.36 1.87 -7.24
C LEU A 343 20.52 2.36 -8.39
N THR A 344 19.50 3.16 -8.13
CA THR A 344 18.61 3.71 -9.16
C THR A 344 18.47 5.21 -8.98
N ALA A 345 18.68 5.97 -10.04
CA ALA A 345 18.29 7.37 -10.12
C ALA A 345 17.04 7.51 -10.97
N TYR A 346 16.10 8.34 -10.54
CA TYR A 346 14.83 8.53 -11.24
C TYR A 346 14.44 10.00 -11.33
N ARG A 347 13.61 10.29 -12.32
CA ARG A 347 12.90 11.56 -12.48
C ARG A 347 11.52 11.32 -13.08
N SER A 348 10.49 12.00 -12.54
CA SER A 348 9.13 12.03 -13.06
C SER A 348 8.67 13.47 -13.21
N ASP A 349 8.27 13.85 -14.41
CA ASP A 349 7.69 15.15 -14.73
C ASP A 349 6.18 14.93 -14.94
N ILE A 350 5.35 15.49 -14.05
CA ILE A 350 3.90 15.26 -14.02
C ILE A 350 3.20 16.60 -14.16
N ASN A 351 2.34 16.72 -15.15
CA ASN A 351 1.49 17.89 -15.39
C ASN A 351 0.07 17.63 -14.91
N ASN A 352 -0.62 18.70 -14.54
CA ASN A 352 -1.99 18.69 -14.05
C ASN A 352 -2.16 17.81 -12.79
N TRP A 353 -1.16 17.78 -11.90
CA TRP A 353 -1.25 17.05 -10.63
C TRP A 353 -2.51 17.46 -9.85
N ILE A 354 -3.32 16.48 -9.42
CA ILE A 354 -4.56 16.73 -8.68
C ILE A 354 -4.26 16.78 -7.19
N VAL A 355 -4.66 17.85 -6.54
CA VAL A 355 -4.53 18.03 -5.08
C VAL A 355 -5.81 18.60 -4.50
N TRP A 356 -6.21 18.09 -3.33
CA TRP A 356 -7.29 18.65 -2.55
C TRP A 356 -6.77 19.79 -1.67
N ILE A 357 -7.37 20.97 -1.79
CA ILE A 357 -7.00 22.15 -1.02
C ILE A 357 -8.23 22.75 -0.32
N PRO A 358 -8.06 23.40 0.84
CA PRO A 358 -9.15 24.13 1.48
C PRO A 358 -9.61 25.28 0.62
N SER A 359 -10.91 25.42 0.43
CA SER A 359 -11.51 26.54 -0.29
C SER A 359 -12.03 27.62 0.67
N TYR A 360 -12.23 28.84 0.15
CA TYR A 360 -12.86 29.93 0.92
C TYR A 360 -14.31 29.62 1.33
N LYS A 361 -14.92 28.60 0.72
CA LYS A 361 -16.29 28.15 1.00
C LYS A 361 -16.39 27.27 2.26
N GLY A 362 -15.25 26.96 2.92
CA GLY A 362 -15.19 26.17 4.14
C GLY A 362 -15.18 24.64 3.92
N TYR A 363 -14.96 24.18 2.69
CA TYR A 363 -14.75 22.77 2.37
C TYR A 363 -13.54 22.58 1.45
N TRP A 364 -13.04 21.35 1.34
CA TRP A 364 -11.94 21.01 0.46
C TRP A 364 -12.43 20.79 -0.96
N GLU A 365 -11.68 21.26 -1.94
CA GLU A 365 -11.96 21.06 -3.36
C GLU A 365 -10.69 20.59 -4.10
N PRO A 366 -10.80 19.69 -5.08
CA PRO A 366 -9.66 19.24 -5.88
C PRO A 366 -9.37 20.27 -6.98
N ARG A 367 -8.09 20.50 -7.19
CA ARG A 367 -7.58 21.39 -8.26
C ARG A 367 -6.37 20.77 -8.94
N ASN A 368 -6.14 21.12 -10.19
CA ASN A 368 -4.92 20.79 -10.86
C ASN A 368 -3.81 21.78 -10.51
N ILE A 369 -2.64 21.26 -10.11
CA ILE A 369 -1.38 21.99 -10.07
C ILE A 369 -0.69 21.80 -11.43
N ASN A 370 -0.15 22.87 -12.02
CA ASN A 370 0.40 22.82 -13.38
C ASN A 370 1.49 21.76 -13.54
N SER A 371 2.43 21.64 -12.60
CA SER A 371 3.52 20.68 -12.70
C SER A 371 4.06 20.27 -11.34
N VAL A 372 4.38 18.99 -11.21
CA VAL A 372 5.17 18.40 -10.10
C VAL A 372 6.35 17.66 -10.71
N ILE A 373 7.56 17.94 -10.20
CA ILE A 373 8.76 17.22 -10.56
C ILE A 373 9.21 16.40 -9.35
N ALA A 374 9.17 15.07 -9.49
CA ALA A 374 9.72 14.14 -8.52
C ALA A 374 11.04 13.58 -9.05
N LYS A 375 12.11 13.62 -8.25
CA LYS A 375 13.42 13.07 -8.58
C LYS A 375 14.11 12.52 -7.36
N GLY A 376 14.95 11.52 -7.55
CA GLY A 376 15.63 10.93 -6.41
C GLY A 376 16.64 9.87 -6.77
N ILE A 377 17.20 9.30 -5.72
CA ILE A 377 18.14 8.19 -5.78
C ILE A 377 17.69 7.16 -4.76
N GLU A 378 17.65 5.90 -5.17
CA GLU A 378 17.31 4.76 -4.33
C GLU A 378 18.47 3.76 -4.30
N ILE A 379 18.75 3.22 -3.12
CA ILE A 379 19.75 2.18 -2.91
C ILE A 379 19.06 1.02 -2.20
N ASN A 380 19.20 -0.18 -2.76
CA ASN A 380 18.76 -1.43 -2.16
C ASN A 380 19.94 -2.37 -2.03
N ALA A 381 20.13 -2.99 -0.86
CA ALA A 381 21.19 -3.97 -0.65
C ALA A 381 20.66 -5.16 0.16
N VAL A 382 21.02 -6.37 -0.25
CA VAL A 382 20.68 -7.60 0.45
C VAL A 382 21.93 -8.49 0.52
N ILE A 383 22.29 -8.87 1.74
CA ILE A 383 23.35 -9.84 2.03
C ILE A 383 22.72 -11.03 2.74
N ASN A 384 22.97 -12.22 2.24
CA ASN A 384 22.57 -13.47 2.88
C ASN A 384 23.77 -14.39 2.99
N GLY A 385 23.80 -15.22 4.02
CA GLY A 385 24.85 -16.20 4.13
C GLY A 385 24.76 -17.08 5.36
N ASN A 386 25.74 -17.98 5.49
CA ASN A 386 25.87 -18.87 6.62
C ASN A 386 27.28 -18.77 7.20
N ILE A 387 27.36 -18.63 8.53
CA ILE A 387 28.60 -18.69 9.30
C ILE A 387 28.47 -19.88 10.25
N GLY A 388 29.11 -21.01 9.91
CA GLY A 388 28.89 -22.25 10.61
C GLY A 388 27.43 -22.71 10.52
N GLN A 389 26.75 -22.76 11.64
CA GLN A 389 25.32 -23.13 11.75
C GLN A 389 24.38 -21.91 11.81
N PHE A 390 24.92 -20.70 11.82
CA PHE A 390 24.14 -19.48 11.83
C PHE A 390 23.81 -19.07 10.39
N GLU A 391 22.52 -18.94 10.10
CA GLU A 391 22.03 -18.29 8.88
C GLU A 391 21.79 -16.83 9.17
N TYR A 392 22.23 -15.94 8.28
CA TYR A 392 21.96 -14.51 8.44
C TYR A 392 21.45 -13.88 7.17
N ARG A 393 20.64 -12.86 7.35
CA ARG A 393 20.18 -11.94 6.31
C ARG A 393 20.27 -10.50 6.81
N LEU A 394 20.95 -9.66 6.03
CA LEU A 394 20.96 -8.22 6.21
C LEU A 394 20.39 -7.60 4.94
N SER A 395 19.36 -6.78 5.06
CA SER A 395 18.84 -6.00 3.93
C SER A 395 18.65 -4.55 4.35
N GLY A 396 18.94 -3.62 3.45
CA GLY A 396 18.77 -2.20 3.67
C GLY A 396 18.27 -1.51 2.42
N THR A 397 17.47 -0.49 2.63
CA THR A 397 17.02 0.45 1.60
C THR A 397 17.26 1.87 2.06
N TYR A 398 17.58 2.72 1.13
CA TYR A 398 17.66 4.15 1.35
C TYR A 398 17.10 4.88 0.15
N ALA A 399 16.33 5.93 0.38
CA ALA A 399 15.80 6.80 -0.66
C ALA A 399 16.02 8.27 -0.31
N TYR A 400 16.53 9.01 -1.27
CA TYR A 400 16.46 10.47 -1.35
C TYR A 400 15.37 10.82 -2.35
N THR A 401 14.32 11.57 -1.91
CA THR A 401 13.15 11.89 -2.71
C THR A 401 12.84 13.38 -2.66
N SER A 402 13.09 14.07 -3.75
CA SER A 402 12.70 15.47 -3.92
C SER A 402 11.47 15.53 -4.84
N SER A 403 10.30 15.85 -4.29
CA SER A 403 9.03 16.01 -5.02
C SER A 403 8.56 17.43 -4.87
N VAL A 404 8.78 18.25 -5.90
CA VAL A 404 8.64 19.71 -5.83
C VAL A 404 7.48 20.19 -6.70
N ASN A 405 6.68 21.09 -6.14
CA ASN A 405 5.61 21.78 -6.85
C ASN A 405 6.19 22.91 -7.73
N TYR A 406 5.97 22.83 -9.04
CA TYR A 406 6.26 23.88 -10.02
C TYR A 406 4.95 24.37 -10.67
N GLY A 407 3.95 24.62 -9.85
CA GLY A 407 2.69 25.21 -10.25
C GLY A 407 2.84 26.64 -10.79
N ASN A 408 1.74 27.38 -10.83
CA ASN A 408 1.79 28.75 -11.28
C ASN A 408 2.32 29.65 -10.15
N LYS A 409 3.53 30.21 -10.34
CA LYS A 409 4.17 31.12 -9.37
C LYS A 409 3.52 32.50 -9.30
N ASP A 410 2.64 32.84 -10.25
CA ASP A 410 1.99 34.14 -10.33
C ASP A 410 0.63 34.16 -9.59
N VAL A 411 0.26 33.08 -8.89
CA VAL A 411 -0.93 33.06 -8.04
C VAL A 411 -0.64 33.80 -6.75
N TRP A 412 -1.30 34.93 -6.56
CA TRP A 412 -1.13 35.77 -5.37
C TRP A 412 -1.50 35.01 -4.10
N GLY A 413 -0.58 35.01 -3.12
CA GLY A 413 -0.76 34.30 -1.86
C GLY A 413 -0.43 32.79 -1.89
N ASP A 414 -0.03 32.23 -3.04
CA ASP A 414 0.45 30.84 -3.14
C ASP A 414 1.97 30.74 -2.89
N GLU A 415 2.34 30.30 -1.71
CA GLU A 415 3.74 30.09 -1.31
C GLU A 415 4.26 28.68 -1.65
N SER A 416 3.50 27.85 -2.34
CA SER A 416 3.84 26.45 -2.61
C SER A 416 4.82 26.24 -3.76
N TYR A 417 5.07 27.27 -4.59
CA TYR A 417 5.99 27.18 -5.72
C TYR A 417 7.43 26.89 -5.29
N GLY A 418 8.04 25.87 -5.87
CA GLY A 418 9.41 25.46 -5.54
C GLY A 418 9.53 24.72 -4.21
N LYS A 419 8.43 24.33 -3.57
CA LYS A 419 8.38 23.65 -2.28
C LYS A 419 8.16 22.15 -2.43
N GLN A 420 8.68 21.40 -1.47
CA GLN A 420 8.47 19.95 -1.34
C GLN A 420 6.98 19.65 -1.12
N LEU A 421 6.46 18.60 -1.72
CA LEU A 421 5.09 18.15 -1.45
C LEU A 421 4.94 17.76 0.02
N VAL A 422 3.76 18.02 0.56
CA VAL A 422 3.43 17.71 1.95
C VAL A 422 3.50 16.21 2.23
N TYR A 423 3.89 15.83 3.45
CA TYR A 423 4.04 14.44 3.92
C TYR A 423 5.09 13.59 3.19
N VAL A 424 5.85 14.12 2.26
CA VAL A 424 6.92 13.42 1.56
C VAL A 424 8.25 13.68 2.27
N PRO A 425 8.90 12.66 2.89
CA PRO A 425 10.20 12.83 3.51
C PRO A 425 11.28 12.99 2.43
N LEU A 426 12.24 13.87 2.65
CA LEU A 426 13.38 14.04 1.75
C LEU A 426 14.32 12.83 1.82
N HIS A 427 14.48 12.27 3.02
CA HIS A 427 15.29 11.08 3.27
C HIS A 427 14.47 10.02 4.00
N SER A 428 14.54 8.79 3.51
CA SER A 428 13.98 7.63 4.20
C SER A 428 14.91 6.42 4.10
N GLY A 429 14.90 5.58 5.12
CA GLY A 429 15.75 4.39 5.16
C GLY A 429 15.13 3.27 5.97
N ASN A 430 15.52 2.05 5.61
CA ASN A 430 15.08 0.84 6.28
C ASN A 430 16.24 -0.14 6.37
N ILE A 431 16.40 -0.82 7.51
CA ILE A 431 17.36 -1.90 7.71
C ILE A 431 16.61 -3.08 8.37
N LEU A 432 16.79 -4.26 7.84
CA LEU A 432 16.35 -5.51 8.45
C LEU A 432 17.55 -6.44 8.62
N ALA A 433 17.88 -6.78 9.85
CA ALA A 433 18.86 -7.80 10.20
C ALA A 433 18.16 -9.01 10.82
N LYS A 434 18.43 -10.20 10.30
CA LYS A 434 17.89 -11.46 10.82
C LYS A 434 19.01 -12.49 10.97
N ILE A 435 19.01 -13.20 12.10
CA ILE A 435 19.90 -14.33 12.40
C ILE A 435 19.02 -15.51 12.81
N VAL A 436 19.36 -16.69 12.30
CA VAL A 436 18.69 -17.96 12.62
C VAL A 436 19.74 -18.99 13.06
N TYR A 437 19.46 -19.67 14.16
CA TYR A 437 20.30 -20.72 14.72
C TYR A 437 19.43 -21.82 15.35
N HIS A 438 19.49 -23.04 14.82
CA HIS A 438 18.70 -24.20 15.31
C HIS A 438 17.21 -23.89 15.57
N GLY A 439 16.58 -23.16 14.67
CA GLY A 439 15.18 -22.76 14.78
C GLY A 439 14.91 -21.57 15.73
N PHE A 440 15.90 -21.07 16.47
CA PHE A 440 15.81 -19.76 17.09
C PHE A 440 16.06 -18.67 16.04
N SER A 441 15.32 -17.59 16.11
CA SER A 441 15.51 -16.44 15.23
C SER A 441 15.44 -15.14 16.01
N ILE A 442 16.30 -14.20 15.64
CA ILE A 442 16.26 -12.81 16.09
C ILE A 442 16.22 -11.96 14.84
N SER A 443 15.26 -11.05 14.76
CA SER A 443 15.13 -10.06 13.68
C SER A 443 15.02 -8.67 14.28
N TRP A 444 15.89 -7.77 13.84
CA TRP A 444 15.80 -6.35 14.16
C TRP A 444 15.46 -5.57 12.89
N GLN A 445 14.48 -4.68 13.00
CA GLN A 445 14.07 -3.79 11.92
C GLN A 445 14.22 -2.35 12.39
N HIS A 446 14.87 -1.53 11.58
CA HIS A 446 15.01 -0.10 11.74
C HIS A 446 14.36 0.63 10.57
N ASN A 447 13.56 1.66 10.85
CA ASN A 447 13.02 2.58 9.84
C ASN A 447 13.33 4.00 10.28
N SER A 448 13.81 4.81 9.35
CA SER A 448 14.13 6.22 9.56
C SER A 448 13.45 7.08 8.51
N TYR A 449 12.96 8.23 8.95
CA TYR A 449 12.34 9.24 8.10
C TYR A 449 12.83 10.61 8.54
N SER A 450 13.20 11.45 7.56
CA SER A 450 13.46 12.86 7.82
C SER A 450 12.17 13.60 8.16
N GLU A 451 12.27 14.88 8.43
CA GLU A 451 11.13 15.77 8.61
C GLU A 451 10.18 15.72 7.40
N ARG A 452 8.91 15.97 7.66
CA ARG A 452 7.86 16.06 6.65
C ARG A 452 7.02 17.29 6.89
N TYR A 453 6.89 18.09 5.85
CA TYR A 453 6.06 19.30 5.91
C TYR A 453 4.59 18.92 5.83
N THR A 454 3.74 19.69 6.52
CA THR A 454 2.28 19.48 6.55
C THR A 454 1.55 20.64 5.88
N THR A 455 2.28 21.73 5.58
CA THR A 455 1.80 22.88 4.83
C THR A 455 2.49 23.00 3.48
N SER A 456 1.83 23.50 2.48
CA SER A 456 2.37 23.65 1.12
C SER A 456 3.52 24.67 1.04
N SER A 457 3.60 25.62 1.96
CA SER A 457 4.69 26.59 2.08
C SER A 457 5.97 26.01 2.67
N ASN A 458 5.93 24.77 3.21
CA ASN A 458 7.01 24.15 3.98
C ASN A 458 7.45 24.99 5.20
N ASP A 459 6.52 25.68 5.83
CA ASP A 459 6.81 26.49 7.00
C ASP A 459 7.08 25.61 8.23
N ILE A 460 8.22 25.84 8.88
CA ILE A 460 8.64 25.18 10.12
C ILE A 460 8.58 26.12 11.34
N SER A 461 8.23 27.39 11.15
CA SER A 461 8.12 28.38 12.23
C SER A 461 6.94 28.09 13.16
N ARG A 462 5.89 27.45 12.64
CA ARG A 462 4.75 26.90 13.38
C ARG A 462 5.05 25.44 13.72
N ARG A 463 4.46 24.92 14.80
CA ARG A 463 4.62 23.52 15.23
C ARG A 463 3.87 22.51 14.34
N ASP A 464 3.59 22.89 13.10
CA ASP A 464 2.73 22.17 12.15
C ASP A 464 3.52 21.29 11.18
N TRP A 465 4.68 20.79 11.57
CA TRP A 465 5.49 19.88 10.78
C TRP A 465 5.80 18.60 11.58
N LEU A 466 6.10 17.51 10.87
CA LEU A 466 6.38 16.22 11.47
C LEU A 466 7.90 16.07 11.67
N TYR A 467 8.31 15.87 12.92
CA TYR A 467 9.71 15.65 13.28
C TYR A 467 10.26 14.37 12.65
N PRO A 468 11.56 14.29 12.40
CA PRO A 468 12.23 13.02 12.07
C PRO A 468 11.98 12.00 13.17
N TYR A 469 11.89 10.72 12.80
CA TYR A 469 11.81 9.64 13.78
C TYR A 469 12.53 8.38 13.32
N PHE A 470 12.93 7.55 14.30
CA PHE A 470 13.78 6.38 14.12
C PHE A 470 13.13 5.17 14.79
N MET A 471 12.29 4.47 14.05
CA MET A 471 11.53 3.35 14.57
C MET A 471 12.36 2.07 14.60
N ASN A 472 12.40 1.39 15.74
CA ASN A 472 13.09 0.13 15.92
C ASN A 472 12.14 -0.95 16.43
N ASN A 473 12.11 -2.10 15.78
CA ASN A 473 11.33 -3.25 16.18
C ASN A 473 12.24 -4.47 16.36
N LEU A 474 11.93 -5.32 17.33
CA LEU A 474 12.64 -6.55 17.60
C LEU A 474 11.66 -7.73 17.59
N VAL A 475 12.02 -8.80 16.90
CA VAL A 475 11.27 -10.06 16.90
C VAL A 475 12.21 -11.19 17.33
N ILE A 476 11.80 -11.93 18.35
CA ILE A 476 12.51 -13.12 18.83
C ILE A 476 11.57 -14.31 18.64
N GLY A 477 12.02 -15.33 17.97
CA GLY A 477 11.19 -16.48 17.62
C GLY A 477 11.89 -17.82 17.85
N LYS A 478 11.07 -18.86 18.05
CA LYS A 478 11.49 -20.26 18.05
C LYS A 478 10.53 -21.06 17.18
N GLU A 479 11.10 -21.80 16.24
CA GLU A 479 10.39 -22.78 15.43
C GLU A 479 10.86 -24.19 15.80
N VAL A 480 9.91 -25.11 15.96
CA VAL A 480 10.14 -26.54 16.19
C VAL A 480 9.43 -27.31 15.08
N LYS A 481 10.19 -28.14 14.39
CA LYS A 481 9.68 -29.00 13.31
C LYS A 481 9.73 -30.47 13.77
N THR A 482 8.59 -31.12 13.65
CA THR A 482 8.49 -32.57 13.75
C THR A 482 8.13 -33.15 12.37
N GLU A 483 8.05 -34.47 12.23
CA GLU A 483 7.64 -35.09 10.97
C GLU A 483 6.25 -34.64 10.46
N LYS A 484 5.34 -34.28 11.37
CA LYS A 484 3.94 -33.95 11.05
C LYS A 484 3.53 -32.52 11.36
N LEU A 485 4.25 -31.83 12.23
CA LEU A 485 3.85 -30.52 12.74
C LEU A 485 5.02 -29.54 12.71
N ILE A 486 4.70 -28.29 12.37
CA ILE A 486 5.58 -27.15 12.57
C ILE A 486 4.89 -26.25 13.61
N MET A 487 5.57 -25.97 14.70
CA MET A 487 5.10 -25.04 15.74
C MET A 487 6.08 -23.87 15.83
N SER A 488 5.58 -22.68 15.95
CA SER A 488 6.41 -21.50 16.24
C SER A 488 5.77 -20.59 17.28
N ALA A 489 6.65 -19.95 18.06
CA ALA A 489 6.30 -18.89 18.97
C ALA A 489 7.21 -17.70 18.68
N GLU A 490 6.62 -16.49 18.55
CA GLU A 490 7.35 -15.25 18.31
C GLU A 490 6.90 -14.18 19.29
N ILE A 491 7.85 -13.47 19.90
CA ILE A 491 7.62 -12.27 20.68
C ILE A 491 8.06 -11.10 19.81
N LYS A 492 7.14 -10.17 19.56
CA LYS A 492 7.39 -8.92 18.84
C LYS A 492 7.40 -7.77 19.85
N ILE A 493 8.42 -6.95 19.78
CA ILE A 493 8.55 -5.70 20.52
C ILE A 493 8.58 -4.59 19.49
N ASN A 494 7.47 -3.90 19.33
CA ASN A 494 7.38 -2.76 18.43
C ASN A 494 7.79 -1.50 19.18
N ASN A 495 8.42 -0.57 18.45
CA ASN A 495 8.93 0.67 19.02
C ASN A 495 9.83 0.41 20.25
N LEU A 496 10.89 -0.37 20.04
CA LEU A 496 11.80 -0.88 21.09
C LEU A 496 12.34 0.21 22.03
N PHE A 497 12.59 1.40 21.50
CA PHE A 497 13.17 2.53 22.26
C PHE A 497 12.12 3.54 22.77
N ASP A 498 10.82 3.22 22.59
CA ASP A 498 9.71 4.06 23.06
C ASP A 498 9.69 5.46 22.43
N GLU A 499 10.02 5.54 21.15
CA GLU A 499 10.04 6.78 20.36
C GLU A 499 8.65 7.40 20.30
N THR A 500 8.54 8.70 20.62
CA THR A 500 7.31 9.47 20.45
C THR A 500 7.26 10.05 19.04
N TYR A 501 6.33 9.59 18.23
CA TYR A 501 6.27 9.98 16.82
C TYR A 501 4.83 10.16 16.30
N HIS A 502 4.72 10.87 15.18
CA HIS A 502 3.48 11.08 14.45
C HIS A 502 3.69 10.69 12.98
N SER A 503 2.84 9.85 12.45
CA SER A 503 2.81 9.57 11.00
C SER A 503 2.00 10.60 10.24
N VAL A 504 0.96 11.14 10.87
CA VAL A 504 0.10 12.22 10.39
C VAL A 504 0.02 13.28 11.49
N LEU A 505 -0.05 14.55 11.11
CA LEU A 505 -0.16 15.66 12.05
C LEU A 505 -1.37 15.46 12.98
N TYR A 506 -1.18 15.70 14.27
CA TYR A 506 -2.19 15.52 15.31
C TYR A 506 -2.75 14.10 15.47
N ARG A 507 -2.05 13.09 14.90
CA ARG A 507 -2.34 11.67 15.08
C ARG A 507 -1.15 11.00 15.76
N PRO A 508 -1.10 11.00 17.10
CA PRO A 508 -0.02 10.34 17.84
C PRO A 508 -0.04 8.83 17.56
N MET A 509 1.12 8.23 17.61
CA MET A 509 1.30 6.80 17.38
C MET A 509 1.64 6.10 18.70
N PRO A 510 1.39 4.78 18.83
CA PRO A 510 1.65 4.06 20.06
C PRO A 510 3.14 4.04 20.41
N GLY A 511 3.45 4.18 21.68
CA GLY A 511 4.75 3.90 22.26
C GLY A 511 5.14 2.43 22.14
N ARG A 512 6.11 1.98 22.94
CA ARG A 512 6.54 0.58 22.97
C ARG A 512 5.38 -0.36 23.29
N ASN A 513 5.24 -1.39 22.43
CA ASN A 513 4.17 -2.37 22.60
C ASN A 513 4.64 -3.78 22.24
N TYR A 514 3.91 -4.77 22.68
CA TYR A 514 4.32 -6.17 22.63
C TYR A 514 3.23 -7.02 21.98
N MET A 515 3.64 -8.09 21.28
CA MET A 515 2.75 -9.10 20.75
C MET A 515 3.42 -10.48 20.82
N LEU A 516 2.70 -11.45 21.34
CA LEU A 516 3.02 -12.88 21.26
C LEU A 516 2.24 -13.49 20.10
N LEU A 517 2.95 -14.14 19.18
CA LEU A 517 2.36 -14.91 18.09
C LEU A 517 2.66 -16.40 18.30
N LEU A 518 1.64 -17.23 18.27
CA LEU A 518 1.72 -18.68 18.30
C LEU A 518 1.19 -19.24 16.98
N MET A 519 1.90 -20.18 16.39
CA MET A 519 1.50 -20.81 15.13
C MET A 519 1.68 -22.33 15.21
N ILE A 520 0.69 -23.04 14.67
CA ILE A 520 0.74 -24.48 14.42
C ILE A 520 0.39 -24.72 12.95
N LYS A 521 1.18 -25.55 12.27
CA LYS A 521 0.97 -25.95 10.88
C LYS A 521 1.21 -27.46 10.74
N PHE A 522 0.34 -28.16 9.98
CA PHE A 522 0.44 -29.57 9.60
C PHE A 522 0.21 -29.80 8.10
#